data_29a9bae9a17a67bcc7520c037e0a8aad
#
_entry.id   29a9bae9a17a67bcc7520c037e0a8aad
#
_cell.length_a   1.000
_cell.length_b   1.000
_cell.length_c   1.000
_cell.angle_alpha   90.00
_cell.angle_beta   90.00
_cell.angle_gamma   90.00
#
_symmetry.space_group_name_H-M   'P 1'
#
loop_
_entity.id
_entity.type
_entity.pdbx_description
1 polymer ?
#
loop_
_entity_poly.entity_id
_entity_poly.type
_entity_poly.pdbx_seq_one_letter_code
_entity_poly.pdbx_strand_id
1 'polypeptide(L)'
;MLMAAIEFQEEMFALDLMYLIQNGIVNSEDEFKNTPWNSVDRKVVNEWKKCNLLGIDKINLYAARIDVSDWMIILSTTEEEARGHAFKELRRVCNVIKMPKEKMLQSFWFPDSNTYKSLLDIKKESNSFPKTAIII
;
A
#
# COMPACT_ATOMS: atom_id res chain seq x y z
N MET A 1 3.31 -15.46 -13.00
CA MET A 1 2.04 -14.73 -12.75
C MET A 1 1.88 -14.27 -11.30
N LEU A 2 2.05 -15.18 -10.31
CA LEU A 2 1.93 -14.81 -8.89
C LEU A 2 2.97 -13.76 -8.45
N MET A 3 4.22 -13.94 -8.81
CA MET A 3 5.28 -13.00 -8.44
C MET A 3 5.05 -11.61 -9.03
N ALA A 4 4.55 -11.53 -10.26
CA ALA A 4 4.20 -10.25 -10.86
C ALA A 4 3.06 -9.56 -10.11
N ALA A 5 2.03 -10.29 -9.69
CA ALA A 5 0.93 -9.73 -8.91
C ALA A 5 1.41 -9.19 -7.55
N ILE A 6 2.31 -9.88 -6.87
CA ILE A 6 2.92 -9.43 -5.61
C ILE A 6 3.79 -8.20 -5.86
N GLU A 7 4.62 -8.21 -6.89
CA GLU A 7 5.50 -7.09 -7.25
C GLU A 7 4.71 -5.81 -7.54
N PHE A 8 3.59 -5.92 -8.25
CA PHE A 8 2.71 -4.79 -8.55
C PHE A 8 1.67 -4.51 -7.46
N GLN A 9 1.73 -5.24 -6.34
CA GLN A 9 0.86 -5.05 -5.18
C GLN A 9 -0.63 -5.25 -5.50
N GLU A 10 -0.94 -6.16 -6.41
CA GLU A 10 -2.31 -6.56 -6.74
C GLU A 10 -2.76 -7.65 -5.78
N GLU A 11 -3.07 -7.25 -4.54
CA GLU A 11 -3.28 -8.16 -3.42
C GLU A 11 -4.35 -9.21 -3.66
N MET A 12 -5.55 -8.82 -4.11
CA MET A 12 -6.63 -9.79 -4.30
C MET A 12 -6.30 -10.78 -5.42
N PHE A 13 -5.69 -10.31 -6.50
CA PHE A 13 -5.25 -11.17 -7.59
C PHE A 13 -4.19 -12.16 -7.11
N ALA A 14 -3.20 -11.69 -6.34
CA ALA A 14 -2.15 -12.55 -5.80
C ALA A 14 -2.71 -13.58 -4.80
N LEU A 15 -3.66 -13.19 -3.95
CA LEU A 15 -4.31 -14.10 -3.01
C LEU A 15 -5.15 -15.15 -3.73
N ASP A 16 -5.89 -14.76 -4.77
CA ASP A 16 -6.65 -15.69 -5.59
C ASP A 16 -5.75 -16.74 -6.24
N LEU A 17 -4.64 -16.30 -6.83
CA LEU A 17 -3.64 -17.19 -7.39
C LEU A 17 -3.03 -18.13 -6.34
N MET A 18 -2.69 -17.60 -5.18
CA MET A 18 -2.15 -18.39 -4.09
C MET A 18 -3.10 -19.48 -3.63
N TYR A 19 -4.40 -19.15 -3.54
CA TYR A 19 -5.43 -20.14 -3.22
C TYR A 19 -5.44 -21.28 -4.23
N LEU A 20 -5.46 -20.95 -5.54
CA LEU A 20 -5.50 -21.93 -6.63
C LEU A 20 -4.24 -22.82 -6.65
N ILE A 21 -3.07 -22.22 -6.39
CA ILE A 21 -1.80 -22.96 -6.32
C ILE A 21 -1.79 -23.92 -5.14
N GLN A 22 -2.17 -23.47 -3.94
CA GLN A 22 -2.19 -24.29 -2.73
C GLN A 22 -3.16 -25.46 -2.82
N ASN A 23 -4.27 -25.30 -3.55
CA ASN A 23 -5.26 -26.36 -3.73
C ASN A 23 -4.97 -27.23 -4.96
N GLY A 24 -3.82 -27.05 -5.62
CA GLY A 24 -3.41 -27.86 -6.75
C GLY A 24 -4.24 -27.66 -8.01
N ILE A 25 -5.01 -26.57 -8.10
CA ILE A 25 -5.88 -26.28 -9.26
C ILE A 25 -5.06 -25.75 -10.43
N VAL A 26 -4.05 -24.92 -10.15
CA VAL A 26 -3.13 -24.36 -11.14
C VAL A 26 -1.68 -24.44 -10.63
N ASN A 27 -0.72 -24.32 -11.55
CA ASN A 27 0.69 -24.15 -11.23
C ASN A 27 1.05 -22.67 -11.22
N SER A 28 2.13 -22.31 -10.51
CA SER A 28 2.59 -20.93 -10.41
C SER A 28 3.00 -20.31 -11.76
N GLU A 29 3.27 -21.15 -12.78
CA GLU A 29 3.68 -20.74 -14.12
C GLU A 29 2.54 -20.77 -15.15
N ASP A 30 1.33 -21.17 -14.77
CA ASP A 30 0.19 -21.21 -15.66
C ASP A 30 -0.16 -19.81 -16.17
N GLU A 31 -0.66 -19.76 -17.41
CA GLU A 31 -1.08 -18.51 -18.02
C GLU A 31 -2.38 -17.99 -17.41
N PHE A 32 -2.47 -16.66 -17.28
CA PHE A 32 -3.61 -15.97 -16.70
C PHE A 32 -4.96 -16.34 -17.36
N LYS A 33 -5.01 -16.39 -18.70
CA LYS A 33 -6.24 -16.66 -19.46
C LYS A 33 -6.83 -18.05 -19.22
N ASN A 34 -6.01 -19.00 -18.76
CA ASN A 34 -6.43 -20.39 -18.53
C ASN A 34 -6.72 -20.66 -17.05
N THR A 35 -6.67 -19.63 -16.21
CA THR A 35 -6.84 -19.78 -14.77
C THR A 35 -8.31 -19.91 -14.39
N PRO A 36 -8.71 -20.97 -13.64
CA PRO A 36 -10.10 -21.16 -13.22
C PRO A 36 -10.48 -20.32 -12.02
N TRP A 37 -10.66 -19.03 -12.22
CA TRP A 37 -10.96 -18.05 -11.14
C TRP A 37 -12.22 -18.37 -10.35
N ASN A 38 -13.19 -19.08 -10.95
CA ASN A 38 -14.42 -19.47 -10.26
C ASN A 38 -14.22 -20.51 -9.17
N SER A 39 -13.05 -21.17 -9.14
CA SER A 39 -12.72 -22.17 -8.12
C SER A 39 -12.17 -21.57 -6.84
N VAL A 40 -12.05 -20.26 -6.75
CA VAL A 40 -11.53 -19.56 -5.56
C VAL A 40 -12.62 -19.46 -4.50
N ASP A 41 -12.29 -19.88 -3.27
CA ASP A 41 -13.17 -19.68 -2.11
C ASP A 41 -12.97 -18.26 -1.55
N ARG A 42 -13.96 -17.41 -1.75
CA ARG A 42 -13.90 -16.00 -1.35
C ARG A 42 -13.78 -15.81 0.16
N LYS A 43 -14.33 -16.70 0.96
CA LYS A 43 -14.22 -16.61 2.43
C LYS A 43 -12.78 -16.78 2.88
N VAL A 44 -12.08 -17.77 2.33
CA VAL A 44 -10.67 -18.05 2.66
C VAL A 44 -9.79 -16.90 2.23
N VAL A 45 -9.95 -16.41 1.00
CA VAL A 45 -9.16 -15.31 0.46
C VAL A 45 -9.39 -14.01 1.24
N ASN A 46 -10.64 -13.72 1.61
CA ASN A 46 -10.97 -12.54 2.39
C ASN A 46 -10.33 -12.59 3.79
N GLU A 47 -10.28 -13.77 4.41
CA GLU A 47 -9.58 -13.95 5.69
C GLU A 47 -8.07 -13.71 5.53
N TRP A 48 -7.47 -14.22 4.46
CA TRP A 48 -6.06 -13.98 4.16
C TRP A 48 -5.76 -12.48 3.98
N LYS A 49 -6.66 -11.76 3.34
CA LYS A 49 -6.55 -10.31 3.20
C LYS A 49 -6.57 -9.61 4.54
N LYS A 50 -7.50 -9.98 5.41
CA LYS A 50 -7.59 -9.41 6.76
C LYS A 50 -6.33 -9.66 7.58
N CYS A 51 -5.72 -10.83 7.42
CA CYS A 51 -4.48 -11.21 8.10
C CYS A 51 -3.23 -10.63 7.43
N ASN A 52 -3.37 -9.93 6.31
CA ASN A 52 -2.25 -9.39 5.53
C ASN A 52 -1.21 -10.46 5.20
N LEU A 53 -1.68 -11.63 4.73
CA LEU A 53 -0.87 -12.83 4.52
C LEU A 53 0.36 -12.60 3.66
N LEU A 54 0.24 -11.84 2.56
CA LEU A 54 1.35 -11.55 1.65
C LEU A 54 2.21 -10.38 2.13
N GLY A 55 1.81 -9.69 3.20
CA GLY A 55 2.53 -8.54 3.72
C GLY A 55 2.59 -7.34 2.77
N ILE A 56 1.74 -7.29 1.75
CA ILE A 56 1.68 -6.19 0.79
C ILE A 56 1.16 -4.93 1.45
N ASP A 57 0.25 -5.10 2.40
CA ASP A 57 -0.51 -4.03 3.04
C ASP A 57 0.11 -3.59 4.38
N LYS A 58 1.43 -3.49 4.43
CA LYS A 58 2.16 -3.08 5.64
C LYS A 58 2.21 -1.57 5.82
N ILE A 59 2.16 -0.83 4.73
CA ILE A 59 2.33 0.62 4.73
C ILE A 59 0.97 1.29 4.79
N ASN A 60 0.80 2.16 5.76
CA ASN A 60 -0.41 2.97 5.95
C ASN A 60 -0.11 4.43 5.66
N LEU A 61 -1.18 5.20 5.46
CA LEU A 61 -1.10 6.65 5.31
C LEU A 61 -1.39 7.34 6.63
N TYR A 62 -0.56 8.31 6.96
CA TYR A 62 -0.77 9.18 8.12
C TYR A 62 -0.66 10.63 7.68
N ALA A 63 -1.40 11.50 8.35
CA ALA A 63 -1.32 12.94 8.13
C ALA A 63 -0.89 13.62 9.41
N ALA A 64 0.22 14.37 9.33
CA ALA A 64 0.72 15.18 10.42
C ALA A 64 0.39 16.65 10.14
N ARG A 65 -0.25 17.32 11.09
CA ARG A 65 -0.62 18.73 10.94
C ARG A 65 0.59 19.63 11.10
N ILE A 66 0.91 20.38 10.04
CA ILE A 66 2.00 21.36 10.07
C ILE A 66 1.50 22.67 10.64
N ASP A 67 0.40 23.20 10.09
CA ASP A 67 -0.27 24.40 10.56
C ASP A 67 -1.78 24.33 10.29
N VAL A 68 -2.47 25.49 10.27
CA VAL A 68 -3.94 25.51 10.09
C VAL A 68 -4.37 24.91 8.74
N SER A 69 -3.57 25.07 7.69
CA SER A 69 -3.94 24.69 6.33
C SER A 69 -3.08 23.58 5.73
N ASP A 70 -1.91 23.31 6.29
CA ASP A 70 -0.95 22.40 5.70
C ASP A 70 -0.83 21.09 6.47
N TRP A 71 -0.72 20.00 5.69
CA TRP A 71 -0.54 18.65 6.22
C TRP A 71 0.62 17.95 5.55
N MET A 72 1.40 17.24 6.35
CA MET A 72 2.44 16.33 5.85
C MET A 72 1.85 14.92 5.74
N ILE A 73 1.83 14.38 4.54
CA ILE A 73 1.36 13.02 4.31
C ILE A 73 2.54 12.06 4.43
N ILE A 74 2.43 11.10 5.33
CA ILE A 74 3.52 10.19 5.69
C ILE A 74 3.12 8.75 5.38
N LEU A 75 3.99 8.03 4.71
CA LEU A 75 3.89 6.59 4.52
C LEU A 75 4.69 5.90 5.63
N SER A 76 4.04 5.09 6.44
CA SER A 76 4.65 4.42 7.59
C SER A 76 3.96 3.10 7.92
N THR A 77 4.67 2.22 8.61
CA THR A 77 4.12 0.94 9.07
C THR A 77 3.26 1.12 10.33
N THR A 78 3.60 2.06 11.20
CA THR A 78 2.87 2.31 12.44
C THR A 78 2.67 3.80 12.68
N GLU A 79 1.69 4.14 13.53
CA GLU A 79 1.43 5.51 13.95
C GLU A 79 2.61 6.11 14.71
N GLU A 80 3.25 5.31 15.57
CA GLU A 80 4.40 5.76 16.36
C GLU A 80 5.58 6.15 15.48
N GLU A 81 5.86 5.36 14.46
CA GLU A 81 6.90 5.68 13.47
C GLU A 81 6.55 6.95 12.68
N ALA A 82 5.28 7.12 12.31
CA ALA A 82 4.83 8.33 11.63
C ALA A 82 4.99 9.57 12.52
N ARG A 83 4.65 9.48 13.80
CA ARG A 83 4.85 10.55 14.77
C ARG A 83 6.32 10.89 14.95
N GLY A 84 7.17 9.88 15.06
CA GLY A 84 8.62 10.06 15.17
C GLY A 84 9.20 10.75 13.95
N HIS A 85 8.76 10.38 12.75
CA HIS A 85 9.16 11.01 11.50
C HIS A 85 8.72 12.48 11.45
N ALA A 86 7.47 12.79 11.80
CA ALA A 86 6.96 14.15 11.84
C ALA A 86 7.73 15.01 12.84
N PHE A 87 8.02 14.47 14.03
CA PHE A 87 8.81 15.15 15.02
C PHE A 87 10.22 15.49 14.50
N LYS A 88 10.86 14.54 13.84
CA LYS A 88 12.19 14.72 13.26
C LYS A 88 12.21 15.80 12.18
N GLU A 89 11.23 15.79 11.29
CA GLU A 89 11.15 16.72 10.16
C GLU A 89 10.72 18.13 10.59
N LEU A 90 9.74 18.22 11.48
CA LEU A 90 9.14 19.49 11.91
C LEU A 90 9.72 20.05 13.20
N ARG A 91 10.55 19.27 13.91
CA ARG A 91 11.19 19.67 15.17
C ARG A 91 10.19 20.02 16.28
N ARG A 92 9.00 19.42 16.24
CA ARG A 92 7.96 19.63 17.25
C ARG A 92 7.02 18.41 17.29
N VAL A 93 6.29 18.29 18.40
CA VAL A 93 5.23 17.29 18.53
C VAL A 93 4.05 17.71 17.66
N CYS A 94 3.61 16.81 16.77
CA CYS A 94 2.52 17.08 15.85
C CYS A 94 1.34 16.14 16.13
N ASN A 95 0.14 16.61 15.81
CA ASN A 95 -1.03 15.77 15.80
C ASN A 95 -1.01 14.93 14.53
N VAL A 96 -0.98 13.60 14.68
CA VAL A 96 -0.94 12.63 13.57
C VAL A 96 -2.21 11.82 13.57
N ILE A 97 -2.86 11.73 12.41
CA ILE A 97 -4.06 10.93 12.22
C ILE A 97 -3.82 9.89 11.13
N LYS A 98 -4.45 8.73 11.26
CA LYS A 98 -4.43 7.69 10.23
C LYS A 98 -5.44 8.05 9.14
N MET A 99 -5.01 7.97 7.89
CA MET A 99 -5.86 8.25 6.73
C MET A 99 -6.42 6.94 6.14
N PRO A 100 -7.61 6.98 5.50
CA PRO A 100 -8.12 5.82 4.76
C PRO A 100 -7.19 5.42 3.63
N LYS A 101 -7.05 4.12 3.39
CA LYS A 101 -6.18 3.59 2.33
C LYS A 101 -6.62 3.97 0.92
N GLU A 102 -7.90 4.24 0.72
CA GLU A 102 -8.43 4.69 -0.56
C GLU A 102 -7.76 5.98 -1.04
N LYS A 103 -7.24 6.79 -0.11
CA LYS A 103 -6.50 8.00 -0.42
C LYS A 103 -5.17 7.72 -1.15
N MET A 104 -4.66 6.50 -1.10
CA MET A 104 -3.49 6.10 -1.88
C MET A 104 -3.68 6.23 -3.39
N LEU A 105 -4.92 6.17 -3.86
CA LEU A 105 -5.25 6.31 -5.28
C LEU A 105 -5.33 7.77 -5.73
N GLN A 106 -5.31 8.72 -4.78
CA GLN A 106 -5.35 10.13 -5.11
C GLN A 106 -4.04 10.59 -5.74
N SER A 107 -4.14 11.30 -6.87
CA SER A 107 -2.98 11.82 -7.60
C SER A 107 -2.72 13.28 -7.25
N PHE A 108 -1.43 13.64 -7.19
CA PHE A 108 -0.96 14.99 -6.94
C PHE A 108 0.03 15.41 -8.01
N TRP A 109 0.09 16.71 -8.27
CA TRP A 109 1.08 17.28 -9.19
C TRP A 109 2.42 17.44 -8.50
N PHE A 110 3.48 16.93 -9.14
CA PHE A 110 4.86 17.08 -8.68
C PHE A 110 5.63 17.95 -9.67
N PRO A 111 5.89 19.23 -9.33
CA PRO A 111 6.61 20.14 -10.24
C PRO A 111 8.02 19.69 -10.60
N ASP A 112 8.72 19.06 -9.66
CA ASP A 112 10.12 18.63 -9.87
C ASP A 112 10.26 17.60 -10.99
N SER A 113 9.30 16.68 -11.09
CA SER A 113 9.26 15.66 -12.14
C SER A 113 8.30 16.00 -13.27
N ASN A 114 7.59 17.12 -13.18
CA ASN A 114 6.62 17.60 -14.16
C ASN A 114 5.57 16.53 -14.51
N THR A 115 5.05 15.85 -13.49
CA THR A 115 4.09 14.75 -13.67
C THR A 115 3.12 14.63 -12.50
N TYR A 116 2.00 13.96 -12.74
CA TYR A 116 1.08 13.51 -11.69
C TYR A 116 1.50 12.14 -11.18
N LYS A 117 1.49 11.97 -9.86
CA LYS A 117 1.72 10.68 -9.20
C LYS A 117 0.69 10.47 -8.11
N SER A 118 0.22 9.22 -7.96
CA SER A 118 -0.59 8.85 -6.82
C SER A 118 0.30 8.56 -5.61
N LEU A 119 -0.29 8.55 -4.41
CA LEU A 119 0.44 8.13 -3.22
C LEU A 119 0.89 6.66 -3.32
N LEU A 120 0.13 5.83 -4.02
CA LEU A 120 0.53 4.46 -4.30
C LEU A 120 1.80 4.39 -5.15
N ASP A 121 1.95 5.26 -6.16
CA ASP A 121 3.16 5.35 -6.97
C ASP A 121 4.37 5.73 -6.13
N ILE A 122 4.20 6.69 -5.23
CA ILE A 122 5.26 7.12 -4.30
C ILE A 122 5.67 5.97 -3.39
N LYS A 123 4.70 5.20 -2.88
CA LYS A 123 4.96 4.02 -2.06
C LYS A 123 5.79 2.99 -2.82
N LYS A 124 5.47 2.72 -4.08
CA LYS A 124 6.20 1.75 -4.92
C LYS A 124 7.62 2.20 -5.22
N GLU A 125 7.85 3.51 -5.38
CA GLU A 125 9.17 4.08 -5.63
C GLU A 125 10.05 4.14 -4.37
N SER A 126 9.46 3.98 -3.18
CA SER A 126 10.15 4.19 -1.92
C SER A 126 10.83 2.92 -1.42
N ASN A 127 12.07 3.05 -0.95
CA ASN A 127 12.89 1.94 -0.45
C ASN A 127 12.93 1.87 1.08
N SER A 128 12.50 2.92 1.77
CA SER A 128 12.53 2.98 3.23
C SER A 128 11.34 3.75 3.77
N PHE A 129 10.89 3.37 4.96
CA PHE A 129 9.80 4.01 5.68
C PHE A 129 10.20 4.19 7.15
N PRO A 130 9.67 5.19 7.86
CA PRO A 130 8.69 6.17 7.41
C PRO A 130 9.24 7.15 6.37
N LYS A 131 8.36 7.70 5.54
CA LYS A 131 8.74 8.65 4.48
C LYS A 131 7.63 9.68 4.27
N THR A 132 8.01 10.95 4.11
CA THR A 132 7.08 11.99 3.67
C THR A 132 6.77 11.80 2.19
N ALA A 133 5.49 11.59 1.87
CA ALA A 133 5.05 11.45 0.48
C ALA A 133 4.86 12.81 -0.17
N ILE A 134 4.14 13.71 0.48
CA ILE A 134 3.84 15.05 -0.02
C ILE A 134 3.39 15.95 1.14
N ILE A 135 3.54 17.25 0.99
CA ILE A 135 2.97 18.27 1.87
C ILE A 135 1.87 19.00 1.09
N ILE A 136 0.68 19.02 1.68
CA ILE A 136 -0.50 19.61 1.04
C ILE A 136 -1.14 20.68 1.92
#